data_bd99bb83e45e8c9654f11839da1eb5f8
#
_entry.id   bd99bb83e45e8c9654f11839da1eb5f8
#
_cell.length_a   1.000
_cell.length_b   1.000
_cell.length_c   1.000
_cell.angle_alpha   90.00
_cell.angle_beta   90.00
_cell.angle_gamma   90.00
#
_symmetry.space_group_name_H-M   'P 1'
#
loop_
_entity.id
_entity.type
_entity.pdbx_description
1 polymer ?
#
loop_
_entity_poly.entity_id
_entity_poly.type
_entity_poly.pdbx_seq_one_letter_code
_entity_poly.pdbx_strand_id
1 'polypeptide(L)'
;MSGDRKRVGFVTGSRADYGIMRNFLKLLDEDGNILLDIITTGALLSEKYGRQVELIYKDGFHVSAEIGLTLDSSSNEKVLFTMSEALGKFAAYFNDNPYDLLLILGDRYEMLSAALAAAMQRIPILHIHGGEATYGNYDEFIRHAITKMSRYHFTSTEVYRERVIQLGENPGNVFNLGALGAENCLQMDEENVTGEVKQLEKDQYFVILFHPETLTGTDVVQQGREILMALENYPDYKLVFIGVNADTDSDLIRGMVSGFVASHKNAVYFENLHTDAYHYLLKHGICLVGNSSSGIIEAPSLGINTVNIGNRQKGRVRGESVMDVGWDAAEIKAAMDRAIKKHGSIGQGNPYFQEDAAKNYYQKTLELLSRVEEDRKEPKEFYDLKVMV
;
A
#
# COMPACT_ATOMS: atom_id res chain seq x y z
N MET A 1 3.56 -16.59 -36.78
CA MET A 1 3.33 -17.51 -35.66
C MET A 1 2.57 -16.72 -34.62
N SER A 2 1.27 -16.91 -34.45
CA SER A 2 0.52 -16.33 -33.34
C SER A 2 0.91 -17.15 -32.11
N GLY A 3 1.93 -16.73 -31.39
CA GLY A 3 2.19 -17.27 -30.07
C GLY A 3 0.98 -16.95 -29.17
N ASP A 4 0.50 -17.93 -28.39
CA ASP A 4 -0.55 -17.69 -27.43
C ASP A 4 -0.08 -16.56 -26.47
N ARG A 5 -0.92 -15.52 -26.31
CA ARG A 5 -0.64 -14.44 -25.36
C ARG A 5 -0.50 -15.02 -23.95
N LYS A 6 0.47 -14.50 -23.20
CA LYS A 6 0.63 -14.87 -21.79
C LYS A 6 -0.47 -14.24 -20.94
N ARG A 7 -1.15 -15.05 -20.14
CA ARG A 7 -2.24 -14.58 -19.28
C ARG A 7 -1.72 -14.17 -17.92
N VAL A 8 -1.80 -12.90 -17.59
CA VAL A 8 -1.35 -12.32 -16.32
C VAL A 8 -2.56 -11.84 -15.53
N GLY A 9 -2.72 -12.32 -14.31
CA GLY A 9 -3.77 -11.87 -13.40
C GLY A 9 -3.21 -10.91 -12.34
N PHE A 10 -3.97 -9.87 -11.98
CA PHE A 10 -3.68 -9.01 -10.82
C PHE A 10 -4.87 -9.02 -9.87
N VAL A 11 -4.66 -9.47 -8.64
CA VAL A 11 -5.69 -9.44 -7.59
C VAL A 11 -5.55 -8.16 -6.78
N THR A 12 -6.66 -7.43 -6.63
CA THR A 12 -6.68 -6.17 -5.86
C THR A 12 -7.94 -6.03 -5.02
N GLY A 13 -7.76 -5.62 -3.76
CA GLY A 13 -8.81 -5.49 -2.76
C GLY A 13 -9.08 -4.04 -2.33
N SER A 14 -8.21 -3.09 -2.70
CA SER A 14 -8.34 -1.70 -2.29
C SER A 14 -7.94 -0.71 -3.39
N ARG A 15 -8.46 0.51 -3.28
CA ARG A 15 -8.06 1.61 -4.16
C ARG A 15 -6.57 1.92 -4.06
N ALA A 16 -6.00 1.81 -2.86
CA ALA A 16 -4.59 2.11 -2.62
C ALA A 16 -3.70 1.12 -3.38
N ASP A 17 -4.00 -0.18 -3.30
CA ASP A 17 -3.25 -1.24 -3.99
C ASP A 17 -3.30 -1.05 -5.51
N TYR A 18 -4.51 -0.79 -6.04
CA TYR A 18 -4.69 -0.51 -7.46
C TYR A 18 -3.92 0.74 -7.91
N GLY A 19 -4.02 1.84 -7.14
CA GLY A 19 -3.34 3.10 -7.45
C GLY A 19 -1.82 2.96 -7.53
N ILE A 20 -1.22 2.19 -6.64
CA ILE A 20 0.22 1.87 -6.67
C ILE A 20 0.60 1.13 -7.96
N MET A 21 -0.21 0.17 -8.37
CA MET A 21 0.09 -0.71 -9.50
C MET A 21 -0.24 -0.10 -10.88
N ARG A 22 -1.06 0.92 -10.92
CA ARG A 22 -1.71 1.47 -12.14
C ARG A 22 -0.77 1.68 -13.32
N ASN A 23 0.37 2.36 -13.10
CA ASN A 23 1.31 2.68 -14.18
C ASN A 23 2.01 1.42 -14.73
N PHE A 24 2.36 0.49 -13.85
CA PHE A 24 2.91 -0.81 -14.25
C PHE A 24 1.87 -1.65 -15.00
N LEU A 25 0.62 -1.68 -14.53
CA LEU A 25 -0.46 -2.42 -15.20
C LEU A 25 -0.74 -1.88 -16.61
N LYS A 26 -0.66 -0.56 -16.84
CA LYS A 26 -0.78 0.03 -18.17
C LYS A 26 0.26 -0.51 -19.14
N LEU A 27 1.51 -0.63 -18.72
CA LEU A 27 2.58 -1.19 -19.56
C LEU A 27 2.33 -2.66 -19.91
N LEU A 28 1.73 -3.43 -18.99
CA LEU A 28 1.34 -4.82 -19.28
C LEU A 28 0.15 -4.91 -20.22
N ASP A 29 -0.86 -4.04 -20.06
CA ASP A 29 -2.09 -4.03 -20.88
C ASP A 29 -1.82 -3.57 -22.31
N GLU A 30 -0.86 -2.66 -22.50
CA GLU A 30 -0.43 -2.16 -23.80
C GLU A 30 0.43 -3.18 -24.58
N ASP A 31 0.94 -4.23 -23.93
CA ASP A 31 1.75 -5.27 -24.59
C ASP A 31 0.84 -6.29 -25.29
N GLY A 32 0.87 -6.29 -26.63
CA GLY A 32 0.08 -7.21 -27.45
C GLY A 32 0.33 -8.71 -27.22
N ASN A 33 1.37 -9.10 -26.51
CA ASN A 33 1.69 -10.48 -26.15
C ASN A 33 1.14 -10.88 -24.77
N ILE A 34 0.56 -9.95 -24.02
CA ILE A 34 -0.03 -10.17 -22.70
C ILE A 34 -1.55 -10.07 -22.78
N LEU A 35 -2.24 -10.90 -22.04
CA LEU A 35 -3.64 -10.76 -21.69
C LEU A 35 -3.67 -10.44 -20.19
N LEU A 36 -3.90 -9.18 -19.86
CA LEU A 36 -4.01 -8.73 -18.48
C LEU A 36 -5.44 -8.83 -17.99
N ASP A 37 -5.64 -9.53 -16.89
CA ASP A 37 -6.91 -9.65 -16.18
C ASP A 37 -6.83 -9.00 -14.80
N ILE A 38 -7.71 -8.05 -14.50
CA ILE A 38 -7.85 -7.51 -13.16
C ILE A 38 -8.95 -8.31 -12.44
N ILE A 39 -8.61 -8.83 -11.26
CA ILE A 39 -9.52 -9.59 -10.39
C ILE A 39 -9.76 -8.75 -9.14
N THR A 40 -10.97 -8.22 -9.01
CA THR A 40 -11.30 -7.30 -7.91
C THR A 40 -12.01 -8.02 -6.77
N THR A 41 -11.75 -7.57 -5.55
CA THR A 41 -12.33 -8.13 -4.33
C THR A 41 -12.40 -7.08 -3.20
N GLY A 42 -12.80 -7.50 -2.03
CA GLY A 42 -12.68 -6.73 -0.79
C GLY A 42 -13.39 -5.38 -0.82
N ALA A 43 -12.71 -4.36 -0.28
CA ALA A 43 -13.27 -3.01 -0.12
C ALA A 43 -13.56 -2.32 -1.45
N LEU A 44 -12.88 -2.68 -2.55
CA LEU A 44 -13.15 -2.14 -3.89
C LEU A 44 -14.60 -2.36 -4.35
N LEU A 45 -15.21 -3.46 -3.94
CA LEU A 45 -16.56 -3.85 -4.35
C LEU A 45 -17.65 -3.40 -3.37
N SER A 46 -17.26 -2.90 -2.20
CA SER A 46 -18.20 -2.56 -1.13
C SER A 46 -18.89 -1.22 -1.36
N GLU A 47 -20.21 -1.22 -1.33
CA GLU A 47 -21.04 -0.01 -1.37
C GLU A 47 -20.74 0.93 -0.17
N LYS A 48 -20.42 0.36 1.01
CA LYS A 48 -20.03 1.13 2.20
C LYS A 48 -18.84 2.05 1.92
N TYR A 49 -17.94 1.64 1.03
CA TYR A 49 -16.73 2.39 0.66
C TYR A 49 -16.83 3.05 -0.73
N GLY A 50 -18.06 3.14 -1.29
CA GLY A 50 -18.35 3.86 -2.53
C GLY A 50 -18.01 3.09 -3.80
N ARG A 51 -17.99 1.74 -3.76
CA ARG A 51 -17.80 0.86 -4.93
C ARG A 51 -16.69 1.35 -5.88
N GLN A 52 -15.45 1.36 -5.39
CA GLN A 52 -14.31 2.01 -6.03
C GLN A 52 -13.78 1.27 -7.27
N VAL A 53 -14.31 0.11 -7.61
CA VAL A 53 -13.99 -0.63 -8.85
C VAL A 53 -14.23 0.20 -10.11
N GLU A 54 -15.13 1.17 -10.05
CA GLU A 54 -15.42 2.09 -11.16
C GLU A 54 -14.17 2.88 -11.63
N LEU A 55 -13.17 3.06 -10.78
CA LEU A 55 -11.90 3.68 -11.15
C LEU A 55 -11.14 2.80 -12.16
N ILE A 56 -11.17 1.49 -11.98
CA ILE A 56 -10.49 0.51 -12.85
C ILE A 56 -11.16 0.52 -14.24
N TYR A 57 -12.49 0.53 -14.26
CA TYR A 57 -13.24 0.64 -15.52
C TYR A 57 -12.99 1.95 -16.27
N LYS A 58 -12.91 3.08 -15.54
CA LYS A 58 -12.59 4.39 -16.13
C LYS A 58 -11.19 4.45 -16.73
N ASP A 59 -10.23 3.73 -16.15
CA ASP A 59 -8.88 3.61 -16.68
C ASP A 59 -8.79 2.68 -17.90
N GLY A 60 -9.89 1.99 -18.27
CA GLY A 60 -10.01 1.15 -19.46
C GLY A 60 -9.56 -0.29 -19.27
N PHE A 61 -9.20 -0.71 -18.06
CA PHE A 61 -8.75 -2.08 -17.80
C PHE A 61 -9.88 -3.10 -17.86
N HIS A 62 -9.54 -4.31 -18.32
CA HIS A 62 -10.43 -5.45 -18.29
C HIS A 62 -10.52 -6.05 -16.87
N VAL A 63 -11.69 -5.95 -16.25
CA VAL A 63 -12.01 -6.63 -14.99
C VAL A 63 -12.62 -7.99 -15.32
N SER A 64 -11.83 -9.06 -15.14
CA SER A 64 -12.24 -10.43 -15.46
C SER A 64 -13.16 -11.04 -14.41
N ALA A 65 -13.09 -10.57 -13.17
CA ALA A 65 -13.98 -11.01 -12.10
C ALA A 65 -14.10 -9.95 -10.99
N GLU A 66 -15.33 -9.86 -10.45
CA GLU A 66 -15.66 -9.18 -9.20
C GLU A 66 -15.95 -10.24 -8.12
N ILE A 67 -14.98 -10.54 -7.27
CA ILE A 67 -15.13 -11.54 -6.20
C ILE A 67 -15.57 -10.83 -4.92
N GLY A 68 -16.88 -10.63 -4.78
CA GLY A 68 -17.48 -9.98 -3.61
C GLY A 68 -17.33 -10.82 -2.35
N LEU A 69 -17.02 -10.16 -1.23
CA LEU A 69 -16.84 -10.76 0.09
C LEU A 69 -17.77 -10.10 1.13
N THR A 70 -18.18 -10.90 2.12
CA THR A 70 -18.86 -10.40 3.30
C THR A 70 -17.82 -9.78 4.24
N LEU A 71 -17.63 -8.44 4.14
CA LEU A 71 -16.62 -7.73 4.92
C LEU A 71 -17.16 -7.41 6.32
N ASP A 72 -16.58 -8.03 7.33
CA ASP A 72 -16.83 -7.71 8.73
C ASP A 72 -15.50 -7.80 9.51
N SER A 73 -14.98 -6.65 9.91
CA SER A 73 -13.74 -6.52 10.70
C SER A 73 -13.99 -6.27 12.19
N SER A 74 -15.22 -6.49 12.67
CA SER A 74 -15.61 -6.21 14.07
C SER A 74 -14.99 -7.20 15.08
N SER A 75 -14.48 -8.35 14.62
CA SER A 75 -13.72 -9.30 15.43
C SER A 75 -12.80 -10.15 14.55
N ASN A 76 -11.77 -10.76 15.17
CA ASN A 76 -10.88 -11.69 14.48
C ASN A 76 -11.64 -12.91 13.91
N GLU A 77 -12.65 -13.39 14.61
CA GLU A 77 -13.51 -14.46 14.13
C GLU A 77 -14.19 -14.09 12.80
N LYS A 78 -14.72 -12.89 12.71
CA LYS A 78 -15.38 -12.37 11.49
C LYS A 78 -14.41 -12.22 10.33
N VAL A 79 -13.19 -11.71 10.59
CA VAL A 79 -12.11 -11.69 9.60
C VAL A 79 -11.79 -13.07 9.09
N LEU A 80 -11.71 -14.08 9.96
CA LEU A 80 -11.48 -15.48 9.56
C LEU A 80 -12.62 -16.04 8.69
N PHE A 81 -13.88 -15.69 8.95
CA PHE A 81 -15.00 -16.05 8.07
C PHE A 81 -14.86 -15.39 6.69
N THR A 82 -14.50 -14.10 6.62
CA THR A 82 -14.22 -13.42 5.36
C THR A 82 -13.09 -14.11 4.59
N MET A 83 -12.01 -14.50 5.27
CA MET A 83 -10.89 -15.23 4.66
C MET A 83 -11.32 -16.61 4.12
N SER A 84 -12.16 -17.32 4.87
CA SER A 84 -12.70 -18.63 4.45
C SER A 84 -13.58 -18.51 3.20
N GLU A 85 -14.45 -17.49 3.16
CA GLU A 85 -15.26 -17.16 1.99
C GLU A 85 -14.37 -16.81 0.78
N ALA A 86 -13.36 -15.96 0.98
CA ALA A 86 -12.42 -15.56 -0.04
C ALA A 86 -11.67 -16.76 -0.61
N LEU A 87 -11.16 -17.65 0.25
CA LEU A 87 -10.44 -18.86 -0.17
C LEU A 87 -11.31 -19.75 -1.06
N GLY A 88 -12.56 -20.01 -0.67
CA GLY A 88 -13.49 -20.83 -1.47
C GLY A 88 -13.79 -20.20 -2.83
N LYS A 89 -14.05 -18.91 -2.88
CA LYS A 89 -14.36 -18.17 -4.12
C LYS A 89 -13.15 -18.09 -5.07
N PHE A 90 -11.96 -17.78 -4.54
CA PHE A 90 -10.74 -17.78 -5.34
C PHE A 90 -10.37 -19.18 -5.84
N ALA A 91 -10.55 -20.22 -5.02
CA ALA A 91 -10.29 -21.58 -5.43
C ALA A 91 -11.18 -22.00 -6.61
N ALA A 92 -12.48 -21.69 -6.57
CA ALA A 92 -13.40 -21.93 -7.68
C ALA A 92 -13.01 -21.12 -8.93
N TYR A 93 -12.71 -19.83 -8.76
CA TYR A 93 -12.35 -18.96 -9.89
C TYR A 93 -11.07 -19.42 -10.59
N PHE A 94 -10.00 -19.71 -9.85
CA PHE A 94 -8.72 -20.13 -10.42
C PHE A 94 -8.76 -21.54 -11.02
N ASN A 95 -9.68 -22.41 -10.57
CA ASN A 95 -9.90 -23.71 -11.20
C ASN A 95 -10.32 -23.57 -12.68
N ASP A 96 -11.17 -22.58 -12.95
CA ASP A 96 -11.72 -22.36 -14.29
C ASP A 96 -10.92 -21.35 -15.10
N ASN A 97 -10.02 -20.60 -14.44
CA ASN A 97 -9.24 -19.52 -15.03
C ASN A 97 -7.74 -19.67 -14.71
N PRO A 98 -7.01 -20.50 -15.47
CA PRO A 98 -5.58 -20.67 -15.29
C PRO A 98 -4.83 -19.38 -15.73
N TYR A 99 -3.76 -19.05 -15.00
CA TYR A 99 -2.86 -17.92 -15.30
C TYR A 99 -1.42 -18.40 -15.48
N ASP A 100 -0.67 -17.75 -16.36
CA ASP A 100 0.78 -17.95 -16.46
C ASP A 100 1.48 -17.31 -15.27
N LEU A 101 0.99 -16.15 -14.81
CA LEU A 101 1.53 -15.44 -13.66
C LEU A 101 0.41 -14.69 -12.93
N LEU A 102 0.38 -14.77 -11.61
CA LEU A 102 -0.51 -13.99 -10.76
C LEU A 102 0.28 -12.94 -9.99
N LEU A 103 -0.11 -11.69 -10.10
CA LEU A 103 0.47 -10.57 -9.36
C LEU A 103 -0.31 -10.36 -8.06
N ILE A 104 0.40 -10.31 -6.93
CA ILE A 104 -0.16 -10.01 -5.61
C ILE A 104 0.70 -8.92 -4.97
N LEU A 105 0.06 -7.82 -4.57
CA LEU A 105 0.69 -6.72 -3.84
C LEU A 105 0.38 -6.82 -2.35
N GLY A 106 1.40 -6.70 -1.52
CA GLY A 106 1.27 -6.47 -0.09
C GLY A 106 0.85 -7.70 0.72
N ASP A 107 -0.03 -7.47 1.69
CA ASP A 107 -0.14 -8.31 2.87
C ASP A 107 -1.55 -8.36 3.49
N ARG A 108 -2.57 -7.98 2.73
CA ARG A 108 -3.94 -8.03 3.23
C ARG A 108 -4.43 -9.47 3.35
N TYR A 109 -5.35 -9.73 4.27
CA TYR A 109 -5.85 -11.08 4.56
C TYR A 109 -6.59 -11.72 3.36
N GLU A 110 -7.28 -10.93 2.52
CA GLU A 110 -7.89 -11.42 1.29
C GLU A 110 -6.83 -11.82 0.25
N MET A 111 -5.68 -11.15 0.23
CA MET A 111 -4.54 -11.51 -0.63
C MET A 111 -3.91 -12.83 -0.20
N LEU A 112 -3.87 -13.11 1.12
CA LEU A 112 -3.42 -14.42 1.62
C LEU A 112 -4.33 -15.56 1.11
N SER A 113 -5.65 -15.34 1.12
CA SER A 113 -6.62 -16.31 0.62
C SER A 113 -6.46 -16.55 -0.89
N ALA A 114 -6.27 -15.48 -1.66
CA ALA A 114 -5.99 -15.57 -3.09
C ALA A 114 -4.66 -16.28 -3.38
N ALA A 115 -3.60 -15.94 -2.65
CA ALA A 115 -2.28 -16.58 -2.79
C ALA A 115 -2.33 -18.08 -2.49
N LEU A 116 -3.03 -18.47 -1.41
CA LEU A 116 -3.18 -19.89 -1.05
C LEU A 116 -3.96 -20.66 -2.13
N ALA A 117 -5.06 -20.09 -2.62
CA ALA A 117 -5.85 -20.70 -3.70
C ALA A 117 -5.01 -20.89 -4.99
N ALA A 118 -4.25 -19.85 -5.38
CA ALA A 118 -3.40 -19.89 -6.56
C ALA A 118 -2.24 -20.88 -6.41
N ALA A 119 -1.55 -20.90 -5.27
CA ALA A 119 -0.44 -21.80 -5.00
C ALA A 119 -0.88 -23.28 -5.04
N MET A 120 -2.05 -23.61 -4.45
CA MET A 120 -2.62 -24.98 -4.49
C MET A 120 -2.95 -25.42 -5.91
N GLN A 121 -3.25 -24.49 -6.82
CA GLN A 121 -3.52 -24.76 -8.23
C GLN A 121 -2.27 -24.59 -9.12
N ARG A 122 -1.09 -24.44 -8.51
CA ARG A 122 0.20 -24.30 -9.21
C ARG A 122 0.26 -23.09 -10.15
N ILE A 123 -0.49 -22.04 -9.85
CA ILE A 123 -0.35 -20.76 -10.55
C ILE A 123 0.87 -20.05 -9.95
N PRO A 124 1.89 -19.73 -10.74
CA PRO A 124 3.05 -18.99 -10.25
C PRO A 124 2.64 -17.60 -9.76
N ILE A 125 3.10 -17.21 -8.57
CA ILE A 125 2.80 -15.92 -7.98
C ILE A 125 4.04 -15.05 -8.01
N LEU A 126 3.89 -13.79 -8.44
CA LEU A 126 4.82 -12.70 -8.23
C LEU A 126 4.32 -11.86 -7.07
N HIS A 127 5.04 -11.92 -5.95
CA HIS A 127 4.73 -11.14 -4.76
C HIS A 127 5.49 -9.81 -4.79
N ILE A 128 4.75 -8.72 -4.71
CA ILE A 128 5.26 -7.35 -4.72
C ILE A 128 5.21 -6.80 -3.30
N HIS A 129 6.28 -6.12 -2.86
CA HIS A 129 6.49 -5.59 -1.51
C HIS A 129 6.64 -6.67 -0.42
N GLY A 130 7.08 -7.88 -0.79
CA GLY A 130 7.54 -8.88 0.17
C GLY A 130 8.74 -8.40 0.99
N GLY A 131 8.90 -8.95 2.20
CA GLY A 131 10.04 -8.65 3.08
C GLY A 131 9.95 -7.34 3.87
N GLU A 132 8.94 -6.48 3.64
CA GLU A 132 8.68 -5.30 4.47
C GLU A 132 8.34 -5.68 5.92
N ALA A 133 8.30 -4.72 6.82
CA ALA A 133 7.94 -4.92 8.23
C ALA A 133 6.72 -4.09 8.63
N THR A 134 5.84 -4.67 9.45
CA THR A 134 4.67 -4.00 10.04
C THR A 134 4.40 -4.60 11.43
N TYR A 135 5.33 -4.45 12.36
CA TYR A 135 5.35 -5.19 13.64
C TYR A 135 4.13 -4.97 14.55
N GLY A 136 3.31 -3.99 14.28
CA GLY A 136 2.11 -3.70 15.06
C GLY A 136 0.83 -4.32 14.50
N ASN A 137 0.87 -5.16 13.45
CA ASN A 137 -0.31 -5.64 12.77
C ASN A 137 -0.18 -7.11 12.30
N TYR A 138 -1.30 -7.78 12.06
CA TYR A 138 -1.39 -9.13 11.46
C TYR A 138 -0.74 -9.22 10.07
N ASP A 139 -0.67 -8.10 9.36
CA ASP A 139 -0.04 -7.96 8.05
C ASP A 139 1.39 -8.52 8.03
N GLU A 140 2.11 -8.47 9.17
CA GLU A 140 3.49 -8.97 9.29
C GLU A 140 3.61 -10.44 8.90
N PHE A 141 2.88 -11.33 9.57
CA PHE A 141 2.98 -12.76 9.27
C PHE A 141 2.26 -13.12 7.96
N ILE A 142 1.19 -12.41 7.60
CA ILE A 142 0.48 -12.59 6.33
C ILE A 142 1.44 -12.35 5.16
N ARG A 143 2.19 -11.25 5.18
CA ARG A 143 3.18 -10.92 4.14
C ARG A 143 4.21 -12.02 3.96
N HIS A 144 4.75 -12.52 5.07
CA HIS A 144 5.75 -13.59 5.00
C HIS A 144 5.15 -14.92 4.51
N ALA A 145 3.89 -15.21 4.85
CA ALA A 145 3.18 -16.38 4.33
C ALA A 145 2.97 -16.28 2.82
N ILE A 146 2.54 -15.11 2.29
CA ILE A 146 2.40 -14.88 0.84
C ILE A 146 3.78 -15.01 0.16
N THR A 147 4.84 -14.44 0.73
CA THR A 147 6.22 -14.60 0.23
C THR A 147 6.56 -16.09 0.07
N LYS A 148 6.29 -16.92 1.07
CA LYS A 148 6.60 -18.36 1.01
C LYS A 148 5.78 -19.13 -0.04
N MET A 149 4.59 -18.68 -0.39
CA MET A 149 3.77 -19.28 -1.45
C MET A 149 4.16 -18.78 -2.85
N SER A 150 4.87 -17.65 -2.95
CA SER A 150 5.20 -17.00 -4.22
C SER A 150 6.50 -17.53 -4.81
N ARG A 151 6.58 -17.59 -6.15
CA ARG A 151 7.77 -18.03 -6.89
C ARG A 151 8.75 -16.89 -7.16
N TYR A 152 8.22 -15.69 -7.41
CA TYR A 152 8.97 -14.50 -7.77
C TYR A 152 8.64 -13.36 -6.81
N HIS A 153 9.62 -12.45 -6.61
CA HIS A 153 9.50 -11.40 -5.62
C HIS A 153 10.09 -10.09 -6.14
N PHE A 154 9.27 -9.03 -6.12
CA PHE A 154 9.72 -7.66 -6.31
C PHE A 154 9.69 -6.94 -4.96
N THR A 155 10.85 -6.55 -4.48
CA THR A 155 11.01 -5.87 -3.20
C THR A 155 11.28 -4.39 -3.41
N SER A 156 10.92 -3.60 -2.42
CA SER A 156 10.99 -2.14 -2.48
C SER A 156 12.33 -1.56 -2.01
N THR A 157 13.17 -2.36 -1.37
CA THR A 157 14.54 -1.99 -0.94
C THR A 157 15.45 -3.21 -0.91
N GLU A 158 16.78 -2.99 -0.89
CA GLU A 158 17.74 -4.10 -0.78
C GLU A 158 17.62 -4.83 0.58
N VAL A 159 17.36 -4.12 1.66
CA VAL A 159 17.12 -4.73 2.99
C VAL A 159 15.98 -5.75 2.94
N TYR A 160 14.92 -5.45 2.20
CA TYR A 160 13.79 -6.37 2.06
C TYR A 160 14.09 -7.51 1.10
N ARG A 161 14.92 -7.27 0.08
CA ARG A 161 15.43 -8.34 -0.78
C ARG A 161 16.21 -9.37 0.05
N GLU A 162 17.14 -8.91 0.86
CA GLU A 162 17.92 -9.77 1.76
C GLU A 162 17.00 -10.55 2.73
N ARG A 163 15.98 -9.89 3.28
CA ARG A 163 15.01 -10.56 4.18
C ARG A 163 14.20 -11.64 3.46
N VAL A 164 13.77 -11.42 2.24
CA VAL A 164 13.07 -12.43 1.43
C VAL A 164 13.99 -13.62 1.15
N ILE A 165 15.26 -13.38 0.82
CA ILE A 165 16.27 -14.43 0.66
C ILE A 165 16.48 -15.19 1.98
N GLN A 166 16.54 -14.48 3.10
CA GLN A 166 16.66 -15.09 4.45
C GLN A 166 15.48 -16.00 4.77
N LEU A 167 14.27 -15.73 4.24
CA LEU A 167 13.13 -16.62 4.35
C LEU A 167 13.26 -17.89 3.50
N GLY A 168 14.38 -18.13 2.84
CA GLY A 168 14.66 -19.30 2.01
C GLY A 168 14.15 -19.18 0.59
N GLU A 169 14.06 -17.95 0.05
CA GLU A 169 13.75 -17.72 -1.35
C GLU A 169 15.03 -17.64 -2.18
N ASN A 170 15.02 -18.25 -3.38
CA ASN A 170 16.17 -18.25 -4.28
C ASN A 170 16.52 -16.81 -4.72
N PRO A 171 17.77 -16.34 -4.51
CA PRO A 171 18.20 -14.99 -4.90
C PRO A 171 17.96 -14.64 -6.37
N GLY A 172 17.97 -15.64 -7.27
CA GLY A 172 17.67 -15.47 -8.70
C GLY A 172 16.20 -15.16 -9.01
N ASN A 173 15.31 -15.23 -8.00
CA ASN A 173 13.90 -14.93 -8.11
C ASN A 173 13.48 -13.71 -7.25
N VAL A 174 14.44 -13.04 -6.61
CA VAL A 174 14.19 -11.89 -5.73
C VAL A 174 14.88 -10.64 -6.27
N PHE A 175 14.12 -9.64 -6.65
CA PHE A 175 14.61 -8.43 -7.31
C PHE A 175 14.22 -7.18 -6.52
N ASN A 176 15.19 -6.36 -6.16
CA ASN A 176 14.91 -5.02 -5.65
C ASN A 176 14.71 -4.07 -6.83
N LEU A 177 13.47 -3.63 -7.03
CA LEU A 177 13.09 -2.74 -8.14
C LEU A 177 12.50 -1.40 -7.62
N GLY A 178 12.65 -1.10 -6.33
CA GLY A 178 12.04 0.06 -5.70
C GLY A 178 10.54 -0.11 -5.45
N ALA A 179 9.92 0.89 -4.84
CA ALA A 179 8.48 0.94 -4.65
C ALA A 179 7.83 1.79 -5.74
N LEU A 180 6.85 1.23 -6.44
CA LEU A 180 6.09 1.96 -7.48
C LEU A 180 5.48 3.27 -6.95
N GLY A 181 4.97 3.27 -5.70
CA GLY A 181 4.42 4.46 -5.07
C GLY A 181 5.42 5.61 -4.92
N ALA A 182 6.70 5.29 -4.69
CA ALA A 182 7.76 6.28 -4.54
C ALA A 182 8.08 7.03 -5.86
N GLU A 183 7.80 6.42 -7.01
CA GLU A 183 7.92 7.04 -8.33
C GLU A 183 6.59 7.66 -8.78
N ASN A 184 5.48 6.94 -8.64
CA ASN A 184 4.17 7.37 -9.11
C ASN A 184 3.75 8.73 -8.53
N CYS A 185 4.09 9.01 -7.28
CA CYS A 185 3.75 10.28 -6.66
C CYS A 185 4.40 11.50 -7.35
N LEU A 186 5.45 11.30 -8.13
CA LEU A 186 6.09 12.35 -8.94
C LEU A 186 5.37 12.61 -10.28
N GLN A 187 4.54 11.68 -10.72
CA GLN A 187 3.84 11.69 -12.02
C GLN A 187 2.35 12.05 -11.89
N MET A 188 2.01 12.88 -10.89
CA MET A 188 0.63 13.29 -10.66
C MET A 188 0.06 14.12 -11.81
N ASP A 189 -1.20 13.83 -12.17
CA ASP A 189 -1.97 14.63 -13.11
C ASP A 189 -2.80 15.67 -12.35
N GLU A 190 -2.47 16.94 -12.52
CA GLU A 190 -3.17 18.05 -11.87
C GLU A 190 -4.62 18.22 -12.34
N GLU A 191 -5.03 17.63 -13.47
CA GLU A 191 -6.42 17.66 -13.91
C GLU A 191 -7.33 16.87 -12.95
N ASN A 192 -6.81 15.86 -12.31
CA ASN A 192 -7.50 15.06 -11.29
C ASN A 192 -7.56 15.72 -9.90
N VAL A 193 -6.97 16.90 -9.73
CA VAL A 193 -6.97 17.63 -8.46
C VAL A 193 -8.21 18.52 -8.40
N THR A 194 -9.06 18.30 -7.40
CA THR A 194 -10.30 19.06 -7.22
C THR A 194 -10.04 20.54 -6.90
N GLY A 195 -11.01 21.40 -7.22
CA GLY A 195 -10.92 22.83 -6.93
C GLY A 195 -10.76 23.13 -5.43
N GLU A 196 -11.38 22.34 -4.55
CA GLU A 196 -11.25 22.49 -3.09
C GLU A 196 -9.82 22.26 -2.61
N VAL A 197 -9.13 21.25 -3.17
CA VAL A 197 -7.73 20.98 -2.87
C VAL A 197 -6.83 22.12 -3.41
N LYS A 198 -7.08 22.59 -4.63
CA LYS A 198 -6.32 23.68 -5.25
C LYS A 198 -6.45 25.04 -4.55
N GLN A 199 -7.53 25.23 -3.78
CA GLN A 199 -7.76 26.46 -3.00
C GLN A 199 -6.97 26.51 -1.69
N LEU A 200 -6.38 25.40 -1.25
CA LEU A 200 -5.51 25.39 -0.06
C LEU A 200 -4.22 26.15 -0.35
N GLU A 201 -3.89 27.08 0.53
CA GLU A 201 -2.67 27.87 0.42
C GLU A 201 -1.44 26.98 0.64
N LYS A 202 -0.53 26.96 -0.33
CA LYS A 202 0.67 26.12 -0.27
C LYS A 202 1.53 26.53 0.91
N ASP A 203 2.18 25.55 1.51
CA ASP A 203 3.06 25.70 2.68
C ASP A 203 2.35 26.30 3.92
N GLN A 204 1.01 26.26 3.97
CA GLN A 204 0.19 26.76 5.06
C GLN A 204 -0.73 25.68 5.65
N TYR A 205 -0.46 24.41 5.40
CA TYR A 205 -1.26 23.33 5.96
C TYR A 205 -0.44 22.08 6.29
N PHE A 206 -0.98 21.31 7.23
CA PHE A 206 -0.55 19.96 7.55
C PHE A 206 -1.50 18.95 6.92
N VAL A 207 -0.97 17.84 6.42
CA VAL A 207 -1.78 16.68 5.99
C VAL A 207 -1.81 15.69 7.14
N ILE A 208 -3.00 15.29 7.60
CA ILE A 208 -3.18 14.41 8.74
C ILE A 208 -3.82 13.10 8.27
N LEU A 209 -3.08 11.99 8.44
CA LEU A 209 -3.55 10.65 8.08
C LEU A 209 -3.00 9.62 9.07
N PHE A 210 -3.86 9.17 9.98
CA PHE A 210 -3.48 8.17 10.96
C PHE A 210 -4.50 7.04 11.07
N HIS A 211 -4.01 5.84 11.25
CA HIS A 211 -4.78 4.62 11.38
C HIS A 211 -4.70 4.10 12.81
N PRO A 212 -5.75 3.42 13.33
CA PRO A 212 -5.69 2.83 14.65
C PRO A 212 -4.58 1.77 14.75
N GLU A 213 -3.89 1.74 15.91
CA GLU A 213 -2.99 0.65 16.27
C GLU A 213 -3.69 -0.26 17.27
N THR A 214 -4.11 -1.45 16.83
CA THR A 214 -4.94 -2.35 17.62
C THR A 214 -4.15 -3.38 18.44
N LEU A 215 -2.88 -3.58 18.14
CA LEU A 215 -2.03 -4.59 18.79
C LEU A 215 -1.04 -4.03 19.84
N THR A 216 -0.99 -2.72 20.02
CA THR A 216 0.02 -2.06 20.87
C THR A 216 -0.39 -1.86 22.32
N GLY A 217 -1.59 -2.26 22.71
CA GLY A 217 -2.13 -2.09 24.06
C GLY A 217 -2.52 -0.65 24.44
N THR A 218 -2.33 0.31 23.53
CA THR A 218 -2.78 1.70 23.71
C THR A 218 -4.21 1.85 23.19
N ASP A 219 -5.09 2.44 23.99
CA ASP A 219 -6.47 2.70 23.59
C ASP A 219 -6.53 3.63 22.36
N VAL A 220 -7.29 3.23 21.34
CA VAL A 220 -7.45 3.97 20.07
C VAL A 220 -8.02 5.39 20.30
N VAL A 221 -8.90 5.55 21.29
CA VAL A 221 -9.44 6.86 21.65
C VAL A 221 -8.35 7.76 22.23
N GLN A 222 -7.43 7.20 23.03
CA GLN A 222 -6.30 7.95 23.55
C GLN A 222 -5.33 8.32 22.40
N GLN A 223 -5.03 7.41 21.47
CA GLN A 223 -4.21 7.72 20.31
C GLN A 223 -4.75 8.94 19.54
N GLY A 224 -6.05 8.94 19.24
CA GLY A 224 -6.70 10.06 18.57
C GLY A 224 -6.65 11.36 19.37
N ARG A 225 -6.86 11.30 20.70
CA ARG A 225 -6.79 12.49 21.59
C ARG A 225 -5.41 13.15 21.56
N GLU A 226 -4.34 12.37 21.67
CA GLU A 226 -2.98 12.92 21.69
C GLU A 226 -2.65 13.66 20.39
N ILE A 227 -3.06 13.12 19.24
CA ILE A 227 -2.89 13.82 17.97
C ILE A 227 -3.69 15.12 17.94
N LEU A 228 -4.98 15.07 18.26
CA LEU A 228 -5.84 16.25 18.21
C LEU A 228 -5.37 17.34 19.17
N MET A 229 -4.93 17.00 20.40
CA MET A 229 -4.33 17.94 21.36
C MET A 229 -3.05 18.60 20.80
N ALA A 230 -2.20 17.85 20.09
CA ALA A 230 -1.03 18.42 19.45
C ALA A 230 -1.42 19.45 18.36
N LEU A 231 -2.45 19.12 17.54
CA LEU A 231 -2.93 19.97 16.44
C LEU A 231 -3.59 21.26 16.91
N GLU A 232 -4.18 21.33 18.10
CA GLU A 232 -4.74 22.55 18.69
C GLU A 232 -3.71 23.71 18.81
N ASN A 233 -2.41 23.39 18.81
CA ASN A 233 -1.34 24.40 18.90
C ASN A 233 -1.07 25.13 17.57
N TYR A 234 -1.80 24.80 16.49
CA TYR A 234 -1.54 25.36 15.15
C TYR A 234 -2.77 26.07 14.55
N PRO A 235 -3.34 27.11 15.24
CA PRO A 235 -4.55 27.79 14.77
C PRO A 235 -4.34 28.56 13.45
N ASP A 236 -3.12 28.93 13.15
CA ASP A 236 -2.76 29.72 11.95
C ASP A 236 -2.55 28.83 10.71
N TYR A 237 -2.48 27.51 10.87
CA TYR A 237 -2.32 26.53 9.78
C TYR A 237 -3.62 25.82 9.47
N LYS A 238 -3.83 25.46 8.21
CA LYS A 238 -4.92 24.53 7.85
C LYS A 238 -4.56 23.10 8.26
N LEU A 239 -5.53 22.40 8.83
CA LEU A 239 -5.44 21.01 9.26
C LEU A 239 -6.26 20.16 8.29
N VAL A 240 -5.57 19.47 7.37
CA VAL A 240 -6.22 18.71 6.29
C VAL A 240 -6.23 17.24 6.65
N PHE A 241 -7.36 16.76 7.15
CA PHE A 241 -7.57 15.37 7.49
C PHE A 241 -7.97 14.55 6.26
N ILE A 242 -7.39 13.37 6.14
CA ILE A 242 -7.69 12.41 5.08
C ILE A 242 -8.39 11.20 5.68
N GLY A 243 -9.41 10.70 5.00
CA GLY A 243 -10.17 9.53 5.41
C GLY A 243 -9.30 8.28 5.48
N VAL A 244 -9.52 7.51 6.54
CA VAL A 244 -8.78 6.26 6.80
C VAL A 244 -9.40 5.08 6.07
N ASN A 245 -8.59 4.04 5.82
CA ASN A 245 -9.06 2.76 5.28
C ASN A 245 -10.06 2.07 6.23
N ALA A 246 -10.68 1.00 5.73
CA ALA A 246 -11.63 0.16 6.45
C ALA A 246 -10.94 -0.83 7.42
N ASP A 247 -10.09 -0.31 8.30
CA ASP A 247 -9.42 -1.11 9.32
C ASP A 247 -10.29 -1.21 10.60
N THR A 248 -9.98 -2.15 11.48
CA THR A 248 -10.64 -2.27 12.79
C THR A 248 -10.53 -0.94 13.55
N ASP A 249 -11.63 -0.52 14.19
CA ASP A 249 -11.76 0.73 14.96
C ASP A 249 -11.63 2.04 14.15
N SER A 250 -11.58 1.99 12.82
CA SER A 250 -11.51 3.19 11.98
C SER A 250 -12.72 4.12 12.15
N ASP A 251 -13.90 3.56 12.48
CA ASP A 251 -15.11 4.35 12.72
C ASP A 251 -14.98 5.24 13.98
N LEU A 252 -14.20 4.80 15.01
CA LEU A 252 -13.90 5.63 16.17
C LEU A 252 -13.07 6.86 15.79
N ILE A 253 -12.02 6.64 14.98
CA ILE A 253 -11.18 7.73 14.48
C ILE A 253 -12.00 8.71 13.65
N ARG A 254 -12.85 8.21 12.72
CA ARG A 254 -13.73 9.07 11.92
C ARG A 254 -14.64 9.94 12.79
N GLY A 255 -15.23 9.36 13.84
CA GLY A 255 -16.07 10.10 14.77
C GLY A 255 -15.31 11.23 15.48
N MET A 256 -14.08 10.96 15.94
CA MET A 256 -13.23 11.95 16.61
C MET A 256 -12.80 13.07 15.64
N VAL A 257 -12.37 12.73 14.44
CA VAL A 257 -11.98 13.70 13.40
C VAL A 257 -13.18 14.56 12.99
N SER A 258 -14.34 13.98 12.78
CA SER A 258 -15.57 14.71 12.44
C SER A 258 -15.95 15.72 13.52
N GLY A 259 -15.88 15.32 14.81
CA GLY A 259 -16.11 16.21 15.94
C GLY A 259 -15.09 17.37 16.01
N PHE A 260 -13.83 17.08 15.76
CA PHE A 260 -12.77 18.10 15.71
C PHE A 260 -12.99 19.10 14.57
N VAL A 261 -13.24 18.62 13.37
CA VAL A 261 -13.49 19.45 12.18
C VAL A 261 -14.73 20.35 12.39
N ALA A 262 -15.79 19.84 13.00
CA ALA A 262 -16.97 20.63 13.29
C ALA A 262 -16.72 21.79 14.27
N SER A 263 -15.71 21.67 15.14
CA SER A 263 -15.37 22.68 16.16
C SER A 263 -14.22 23.63 15.77
N HIS A 264 -13.48 23.32 14.68
CA HIS A 264 -12.28 24.07 14.29
C HIS A 264 -12.37 24.58 12.84
N LYS A 265 -12.46 25.91 12.67
CA LYS A 265 -12.59 26.58 11.36
C LYS A 265 -11.39 26.37 10.43
N ASN A 266 -10.23 26.09 11.00
CA ASN A 266 -9.00 25.79 10.26
C ASN A 266 -8.86 24.32 9.90
N ALA A 267 -9.80 23.44 10.27
CA ALA A 267 -9.78 22.02 9.92
C ALA A 267 -10.72 21.72 8.74
N VAL A 268 -10.31 20.79 7.90
CA VAL A 268 -11.08 20.25 6.77
C VAL A 268 -10.88 18.74 6.68
N TYR A 269 -11.90 18.01 6.24
CA TYR A 269 -11.87 16.57 6.11
C TYR A 269 -12.24 16.13 4.70
N PHE A 270 -11.40 15.32 4.08
CA PHE A 270 -11.64 14.66 2.81
C PHE A 270 -11.77 13.16 3.03
N GLU A 271 -12.98 12.62 2.95
CA GLU A 271 -13.25 11.19 3.11
C GLU A 271 -12.57 10.37 2.00
N ASN A 272 -12.67 10.84 0.76
CA ASN A 272 -12.09 10.19 -0.40
C ASN A 272 -11.41 11.22 -1.30
N LEU A 273 -10.15 10.99 -1.61
CA LEU A 273 -9.41 11.79 -2.60
C LEU A 273 -8.92 10.90 -3.73
N HIS A 274 -8.86 11.45 -4.94
CA HIS A 274 -8.09 10.86 -6.01
C HIS A 274 -6.61 10.80 -5.60
N THR A 275 -5.88 9.78 -6.04
CA THR A 275 -4.46 9.60 -5.70
C THR A 275 -3.63 10.83 -6.05
N ASP A 276 -3.87 11.42 -7.24
CA ASP A 276 -3.17 12.64 -7.68
C ASP A 276 -3.47 13.84 -6.76
N ALA A 277 -4.71 13.99 -6.31
CA ALA A 277 -5.09 15.04 -5.37
C ALA A 277 -4.43 14.85 -3.99
N TYR A 278 -4.29 13.61 -3.53
CA TYR A 278 -3.56 13.28 -2.31
C TYR A 278 -2.06 13.59 -2.44
N HIS A 279 -1.42 13.21 -3.55
CA HIS A 279 -0.02 13.54 -3.80
C HIS A 279 0.21 15.04 -3.95
N TYR A 280 -0.75 15.75 -4.55
CA TYR A 280 -0.72 17.21 -4.62
C TYR A 280 -0.76 17.85 -3.23
N LEU A 281 -1.65 17.35 -2.34
CA LEU A 281 -1.69 17.80 -0.95
C LEU A 281 -0.37 17.56 -0.22
N LEU A 282 0.22 16.36 -0.38
CA LEU A 282 1.52 16.07 0.22
C LEU A 282 2.58 17.05 -0.29
N LYS A 283 2.70 17.20 -1.62
CA LYS A 283 3.74 18.01 -2.26
C LYS A 283 3.73 19.49 -1.83
N HIS A 284 2.56 20.02 -1.52
CA HIS A 284 2.36 21.43 -1.20
C HIS A 284 2.01 21.68 0.27
N GLY A 285 2.02 20.65 1.11
CA GLY A 285 1.88 20.76 2.56
C GLY A 285 3.21 20.94 3.27
N ILE A 286 3.19 21.30 4.55
CA ILE A 286 4.39 21.41 5.39
C ILE A 286 4.94 20.04 5.75
N CYS A 287 4.08 19.13 6.20
CA CYS A 287 4.44 17.75 6.49
C CYS A 287 3.19 16.84 6.55
N LEU A 288 3.43 15.54 6.46
CA LEU A 288 2.45 14.54 6.82
C LEU A 288 2.56 14.20 8.31
N VAL A 289 1.44 14.21 9.01
CA VAL A 289 1.33 13.87 10.45
C VAL A 289 0.47 12.61 10.59
N GLY A 290 1.01 11.55 11.14
CA GLY A 290 0.29 10.29 11.35
C GLY A 290 1.16 9.05 11.19
N ASN A 291 0.55 7.93 10.80
CA ASN A 291 1.24 6.64 10.71
C ASN A 291 0.94 5.90 9.39
N SER A 292 0.62 6.62 8.34
CA SER A 292 0.44 6.05 7.00
C SER A 292 1.78 5.61 6.41
N SER A 293 1.77 4.49 5.65
CA SER A 293 2.96 4.04 4.90
C SER A 293 3.39 5.05 3.82
N SER A 294 2.48 5.88 3.32
CA SER A 294 2.80 6.94 2.36
C SER A 294 3.80 7.96 2.93
N GLY A 295 3.79 8.18 4.25
CA GLY A 295 4.79 9.02 4.93
C GLY A 295 6.21 8.46 4.90
N ILE A 296 6.34 7.14 4.70
CA ILE A 296 7.62 6.44 4.63
C ILE A 296 8.07 6.24 3.17
N ILE A 297 7.13 5.96 2.27
CA ILE A 297 7.40 5.52 0.89
C ILE A 297 7.30 6.68 -0.10
N GLU A 298 6.25 7.50 -0.03
CA GLU A 298 5.90 8.51 -1.04
C GLU A 298 6.37 9.91 -0.64
N ALA A 299 6.09 10.34 0.59
CA ALA A 299 6.41 11.67 1.09
C ALA A 299 7.91 12.05 0.92
N PRO A 300 8.89 11.15 1.14
CA PRO A 300 10.30 11.47 0.90
C PRO A 300 10.60 11.81 -0.56
N SER A 301 9.94 11.17 -1.55
CA SER A 301 10.09 11.49 -2.98
C SER A 301 9.55 12.89 -3.31
N LEU A 302 8.51 13.32 -2.60
CA LEU A 302 7.91 14.65 -2.77
C LEU A 302 8.67 15.77 -2.02
N GLY A 303 9.75 15.42 -1.29
CA GLY A 303 10.51 16.36 -0.49
C GLY A 303 9.78 16.85 0.76
N ILE A 304 8.87 16.05 1.32
CA ILE A 304 8.04 16.38 2.47
C ILE A 304 8.49 15.62 3.72
N ASN A 305 8.53 16.32 4.85
CA ASN A 305 8.74 15.69 6.15
C ASN A 305 7.51 14.85 6.57
N THR A 306 7.77 13.81 7.34
CA THR A 306 6.74 13.02 8.00
C THR A 306 6.98 13.00 9.50
N VAL A 307 5.97 13.35 10.28
CA VAL A 307 5.88 13.07 11.72
C VAL A 307 5.19 11.73 11.85
N ASN A 308 5.99 10.66 11.97
CA ASN A 308 5.49 9.28 12.07
C ASN A 308 5.18 8.95 13.53
N ILE A 309 3.90 8.73 13.85
CA ILE A 309 3.40 8.57 15.21
C ILE A 309 3.18 7.09 15.51
N GLY A 310 3.69 6.66 16.67
CA GLY A 310 3.49 5.30 17.17
C GLY A 310 4.36 4.26 16.49
N ASN A 311 3.90 2.99 16.51
CA ASN A 311 4.69 1.83 16.14
C ASN A 311 4.24 1.14 14.84
N ARG A 312 3.16 1.61 14.19
CA ARG A 312 2.61 0.96 12.99
C ARG A 312 3.65 0.77 11.89
N GLN A 313 4.56 1.73 11.73
CA GLN A 313 5.61 1.68 10.72
C GLN A 313 6.98 1.21 11.30
N LYS A 314 6.99 0.68 12.53
CA LYS A 314 8.22 0.19 13.16
C LYS A 314 8.84 -0.95 12.34
N GLY A 315 10.17 -0.90 12.19
CA GLY A 315 10.92 -1.90 11.40
C GLY A 315 11.01 -1.60 9.90
N ARG A 316 10.29 -0.59 9.39
CA ARG A 316 10.46 -0.14 7.99
C ARG A 316 11.74 0.68 7.83
N VAL A 317 12.39 0.51 6.69
CA VAL A 317 13.49 1.38 6.24
C VAL A 317 12.97 2.81 6.13
N ARG A 318 13.74 3.81 6.55
CA ARG A 318 13.32 5.21 6.59
C ARG A 318 14.32 6.12 5.92
N GLY A 319 13.82 7.14 5.21
CA GLY A 319 14.58 8.31 4.79
C GLY A 319 14.75 9.32 5.93
N GLU A 320 15.66 10.27 5.75
CA GLU A 320 15.97 11.34 6.74
C GLU A 320 14.79 12.29 7.00
N SER A 321 13.82 12.35 6.10
CA SER A 321 12.61 13.17 6.23
C SER A 321 11.62 12.65 7.27
N VAL A 322 11.78 11.41 7.78
CA VAL A 322 10.85 10.76 8.70
C VAL A 322 11.31 10.97 10.15
N MET A 323 10.44 11.53 10.96
CA MET A 323 10.64 11.77 12.39
C MET A 323 9.69 10.87 13.19
N ASP A 324 10.23 9.84 13.85
CA ASP A 324 9.45 8.96 14.71
C ASP A 324 9.18 9.61 16.07
N VAL A 325 7.93 9.52 16.54
CA VAL A 325 7.46 9.97 17.86
C VAL A 325 6.49 8.96 18.46
N GLY A 326 6.34 9.01 19.78
CA GLY A 326 5.33 8.24 20.51
C GLY A 326 3.94 8.86 20.41
N TRP A 327 3.00 8.26 21.17
CA TRP A 327 1.63 8.76 21.36
C TRP A 327 1.58 9.79 22.50
N ASP A 328 2.34 10.88 22.38
CA ASP A 328 2.38 11.98 23.35
C ASP A 328 2.24 13.32 22.61
N ALA A 329 1.27 14.12 22.98
CA ALA A 329 0.95 15.38 22.29
C ALA A 329 2.13 16.37 22.26
N ALA A 330 2.96 16.41 23.32
CA ALA A 330 4.12 17.32 23.37
C ALA A 330 5.25 16.83 22.44
N GLU A 331 5.48 15.50 22.34
CA GLU A 331 6.43 14.93 21.39
C GLU A 331 5.99 15.16 19.95
N ILE A 332 4.71 14.94 19.65
CA ILE A 332 4.11 15.19 18.34
C ILE A 332 4.28 16.67 17.95
N LYS A 333 3.89 17.58 18.86
CA LYS A 333 4.06 19.02 18.65
C LYS A 333 5.52 19.38 18.38
N ALA A 334 6.45 18.90 19.19
CA ALA A 334 7.88 19.19 19.02
C ALA A 334 8.41 18.69 17.66
N ALA A 335 7.91 17.56 17.16
CA ALA A 335 8.26 17.05 15.82
C ALA A 335 7.64 17.92 14.70
N MET A 336 6.40 18.37 14.86
CA MET A 336 5.76 19.31 13.92
C MET A 336 6.51 20.65 13.86
N ASP A 337 6.95 21.20 15.01
CA ASP A 337 7.77 22.40 15.05
C ASP A 337 9.11 22.21 14.32
N ARG A 338 9.72 21.02 14.41
CA ARG A 338 10.92 20.69 13.65
C ARG A 338 10.62 20.56 12.14
N ALA A 339 9.46 19.99 11.78
CA ALA A 339 9.04 19.87 10.38
C ALA A 339 8.86 21.25 9.73
N ILE A 340 8.24 22.21 10.44
CA ILE A 340 8.12 23.60 9.98
C ILE A 340 9.49 24.20 9.71
N LYS A 341 10.44 24.06 10.66
CA LYS A 341 11.79 24.62 10.53
C LYS A 341 12.61 24.00 9.40
N LYS A 342 12.35 22.73 9.08
CA LYS A 342 13.05 21.97 8.03
C LYS A 342 12.32 22.03 6.69
N HIS A 343 11.16 22.67 6.61
CA HIS A 343 10.40 22.75 5.38
C HIS A 343 11.23 23.38 4.25
N GLY A 344 11.21 22.78 3.07
CA GLY A 344 12.01 23.21 1.92
C GLY A 344 13.52 22.89 1.97
N SER A 345 14.03 22.27 3.07
CA SER A 345 15.46 21.93 3.24
C SER A 345 15.72 20.43 3.36
N ILE A 346 14.81 19.59 2.87
CA ILE A 346 14.92 18.14 2.99
C ILE A 346 15.91 17.61 1.95
N GLY A 347 16.91 16.86 2.43
CA GLY A 347 17.85 16.14 1.57
C GLY A 347 17.13 15.07 0.73
N GLN A 348 17.53 14.95 -0.53
CA GLN A 348 17.02 13.92 -1.43
C GLN A 348 17.57 12.54 -1.03
N GLY A 349 16.77 11.74 -0.36
CA GLY A 349 17.15 10.39 0.02
C GLY A 349 15.92 9.54 0.34
N ASN A 350 15.20 9.08 -0.70
CA ASN A 350 14.15 8.11 -0.53
C ASN A 350 14.71 6.70 -0.79
N PRO A 351 14.87 5.84 0.23
CA PRO A 351 15.40 4.50 0.06
C PRO A 351 14.53 3.58 -0.80
N TYR A 352 13.27 3.95 -1.03
CA TYR A 352 12.29 3.23 -1.84
C TYR A 352 12.27 3.67 -3.31
N PHE A 353 12.90 4.81 -3.62
CA PHE A 353 12.85 5.35 -4.97
C PHE A 353 13.88 4.67 -5.87
N GLN A 354 13.42 4.24 -7.03
CA GLN A 354 14.24 3.87 -8.18
C GLN A 354 13.65 4.52 -9.42
N GLU A 355 14.50 5.08 -10.25
CA GLU A 355 14.10 5.69 -11.51
C GLU A 355 13.53 4.62 -12.46
N ASP A 356 12.47 4.98 -13.19
CA ASP A 356 11.77 4.08 -14.12
C ASP A 356 11.25 2.78 -13.46
N ALA A 357 10.86 2.83 -12.18
CA ALA A 357 10.43 1.64 -11.45
C ALA A 357 9.33 0.87 -12.18
N ALA A 358 8.30 1.54 -12.73
CA ALA A 358 7.23 0.88 -13.48
C ALA A 358 7.76 0.15 -14.72
N LYS A 359 8.70 0.72 -15.46
CA LYS A 359 9.33 0.07 -16.63
C LYS A 359 10.23 -1.09 -16.19
N ASN A 360 10.96 -0.94 -15.10
CA ASN A 360 11.80 -2.01 -14.55
C ASN A 360 10.96 -3.21 -14.12
N TYR A 361 9.81 -2.97 -13.47
CA TYR A 361 8.82 -4.00 -13.14
C TYR A 361 8.31 -4.70 -14.40
N TYR A 362 7.93 -3.94 -15.41
CA TYR A 362 7.44 -4.47 -16.68
C TYR A 362 8.50 -5.33 -17.37
N GLN A 363 9.73 -4.82 -17.58
CA GLN A 363 10.80 -5.56 -18.23
C GLN A 363 11.16 -6.84 -17.49
N LYS A 364 11.25 -6.77 -16.16
CA LYS A 364 11.51 -7.95 -15.33
C LYS A 364 10.36 -8.95 -15.41
N THR A 365 9.12 -8.50 -15.48
CA THR A 365 7.96 -9.40 -15.65
C THR A 365 8.01 -10.13 -16.99
N LEU A 366 8.40 -9.47 -18.09
CA LEU A 366 8.60 -10.13 -19.39
C LEU A 366 9.69 -11.21 -19.33
N GLU A 367 10.80 -10.92 -18.66
CA GLU A 367 11.88 -11.91 -18.42
C GLU A 367 11.34 -13.13 -17.66
N LEU A 368 10.55 -12.92 -16.59
CA LEU A 368 9.95 -14.00 -15.81
C LEU A 368 8.94 -14.80 -16.64
N LEU A 369 8.10 -14.16 -17.43
CA LEU A 369 7.14 -14.82 -18.32
C LEU A 369 7.83 -15.67 -19.39
N SER A 370 9.02 -15.31 -19.83
CA SER A 370 9.78 -16.10 -20.82
C SER A 370 10.23 -17.46 -20.29
N ARG A 371 10.41 -17.58 -18.96
CA ARG A 371 10.88 -18.83 -18.30
C ARG A 371 9.83 -19.49 -17.39
N VAL A 372 8.67 -18.89 -17.22
CA VAL A 372 7.65 -19.35 -16.26
C VAL A 372 7.19 -20.79 -16.49
N GLU A 373 7.16 -21.24 -17.76
CA GLU A 373 6.78 -22.61 -18.13
C GLU A 373 7.81 -23.64 -17.68
N GLU A 374 9.10 -23.30 -17.74
CA GLU A 374 10.20 -24.14 -17.28
C GLU A 374 10.22 -24.15 -15.75
N ASP A 375 10.13 -22.97 -15.15
CA ASP A 375 10.11 -22.80 -13.70
C ASP A 375 8.93 -23.51 -13.04
N ARG A 376 7.76 -23.62 -13.72
CA ARG A 376 6.59 -24.35 -13.23
C ARG A 376 6.80 -25.87 -13.13
N LYS A 377 7.70 -26.43 -13.95
CA LYS A 377 8.00 -27.87 -13.94
C LYS A 377 8.87 -28.26 -12.77
N GLU A 378 9.66 -27.33 -12.26
CA GLU A 378 10.57 -27.56 -11.15
C GLU A 378 9.88 -27.27 -9.82
N PRO A 379 10.09 -28.09 -8.77
CA PRO A 379 9.58 -27.80 -7.45
C PRO A 379 10.18 -26.49 -6.92
N LYS A 380 9.42 -25.78 -6.10
CA LYS A 380 9.95 -24.65 -5.36
C LYS A 380 10.76 -25.20 -4.18
N GLU A 381 12.08 -25.08 -4.26
CA GLU A 381 13.01 -25.49 -3.21
C GLU A 381 13.22 -24.39 -2.16
N PHE A 382 13.56 -24.79 -0.95
CA PHE A 382 14.04 -23.87 0.07
C PHE A 382 15.51 -23.55 -0.21
N TYR A 383 15.85 -22.25 -0.27
CA TYR A 383 17.21 -21.82 -0.47
C TYR A 383 17.94 -21.70 0.86
N ASP A 384 18.90 -22.57 1.11
CA ASP A 384 19.72 -22.56 2.32
C ASP A 384 20.83 -21.50 2.21
N LEU A 385 20.84 -20.56 3.16
CA LEU A 385 21.96 -19.64 3.31
C LEU A 385 23.18 -20.44 3.81
N LYS A 386 24.33 -20.26 3.15
CA LYS A 386 25.58 -20.81 3.65
C LYS A 386 25.92 -20.11 4.96
N VAL A 387 25.65 -20.76 6.08
CA VAL A 387 26.15 -20.33 7.38
C VAL A 387 27.65 -20.56 7.36
N MET A 388 28.46 -19.51 7.41
CA MET A 388 29.88 -19.67 7.71
C MET A 388 29.97 -20.10 9.19
N VAL A 389 30.27 -21.38 9.39
CA VAL A 389 30.56 -21.96 10.72
C VAL A 389 32.00 -21.60 11.11
#